data_ad5d18fe482ac1906eaad9208394d2f2
#
_entry.id   ad5d18fe482ac1906eaad9208394d2f2
#
_cell.length_a   1.000
_cell.length_b   1.000
_cell.length_c   1.000
_cell.angle_alpha   90.00
_cell.angle_beta   90.00
_cell.angle_gamma   90.00
#
_symmetry.space_group_name_H-M   'P 1'
#
loop_
_entity.id
_entity.type
_entity.pdbx_description
1 polymer ?
#
loop_
_entity_poly.entity_id
_entity_poly.type
_entity_poly.pdbx_seq_one_letter_code
_entity_poly.pdbx_strand_id
1 'polypeptide(L)'
;VYGVLGLVAALTATACAVWGAIEFYDDTIVASRNFYGVLRVKESGTDNSQHRSLVHGTILHGTQYSHPSLRREPTTYYTRTSGIGRLIESLHPRQEPLKVGVIGLGAGTLAVYGSKGDTYRFYDINPAVIEIAKRDFTYLADSEATIETPLGDARLVLEREAPQGFAVP
;
A
#
# COMPACT_ATOMS: atom_id res chain seq x y z
N VAL A 1 -16.80 4.98 49.63
CA VAL A 1 -15.71 4.16 49.03
C VAL A 1 -16.07 3.80 47.58
N TYR A 2 -17.25 3.22 47.30
CA TYR A 2 -17.62 2.77 45.93
C TYR A 2 -17.72 3.93 44.92
N GLY A 3 -18.17 5.11 45.29
CA GLY A 3 -18.24 6.27 44.40
C GLY A 3 -16.87 6.78 43.94
N VAL A 4 -15.88 6.77 44.84
CA VAL A 4 -14.50 7.18 44.50
C VAL A 4 -13.84 6.16 43.58
N LEU A 5 -14.00 4.86 43.85
CA LEU A 5 -13.49 3.78 42.99
C LEU A 5 -14.09 3.86 41.59
N GLY A 6 -15.41 4.10 41.48
CA GLY A 6 -16.09 4.27 40.20
C GLY A 6 -15.58 5.47 39.40
N LEU A 7 -15.36 6.60 40.08
CA LEU A 7 -14.78 7.80 39.44
C LEU A 7 -13.36 7.54 38.92
N VAL A 8 -12.50 6.91 39.75
CA VAL A 8 -11.13 6.59 39.34
C VAL A 8 -11.14 5.66 38.14
N ALA A 9 -11.96 4.61 38.14
CA ALA A 9 -12.07 3.68 37.01
C ALA A 9 -12.53 4.39 35.73
N ALA A 10 -13.53 5.28 35.80
CA ALA A 10 -14.00 6.05 34.66
C ALA A 10 -12.93 6.98 34.11
N LEU A 11 -12.20 7.69 34.96
CA LEU A 11 -11.11 8.58 34.55
C LEU A 11 -9.97 7.81 33.88
N THR A 12 -9.59 6.65 34.44
CA THR A 12 -8.57 5.79 33.85
C THR A 12 -8.99 5.27 32.48
N ALA A 13 -10.22 4.78 32.36
CA ALA A 13 -10.75 4.29 31.07
C ALA A 13 -10.78 5.44 30.01
N THR A 14 -11.20 6.62 30.40
CA THR A 14 -11.19 7.80 29.52
C THR A 14 -9.77 8.17 29.09
N ALA A 15 -8.82 8.20 30.04
CA ALA A 15 -7.43 8.50 29.74
C ALA A 15 -6.82 7.48 28.78
N CYS A 16 -7.08 6.18 29.00
CA CYS A 16 -6.64 5.12 28.07
C CYS A 16 -7.27 5.26 26.67
N ALA A 17 -8.55 5.59 26.60
CA ALA A 17 -9.24 5.80 25.32
C ALA A 17 -8.67 7.00 24.56
N VAL A 18 -8.45 8.12 25.26
CA VAL A 18 -7.84 9.34 24.67
C VAL A 18 -6.41 9.04 24.21
N TRP A 19 -5.61 8.37 25.05
CA TRP A 19 -4.25 7.99 24.67
C TRP A 19 -4.23 7.11 23.43
N GLY A 20 -5.05 6.06 23.39
CA GLY A 20 -5.18 5.18 22.23
C GLY A 20 -5.65 5.90 20.97
N ALA A 21 -6.52 6.90 21.09
CA ALA A 21 -6.94 7.72 19.96
C ALA A 21 -5.79 8.62 19.46
N ILE A 22 -5.03 9.22 20.34
CA ILE A 22 -3.87 10.05 19.98
C ILE A 22 -2.85 9.17 19.23
N GLU A 23 -2.45 8.04 19.79
CA GLU A 23 -1.48 7.11 19.18
C GLU A 23 -1.98 6.58 17.83
N PHE A 24 -3.30 6.31 17.71
CA PHE A 24 -3.89 5.84 16.46
C PHE A 24 -3.75 6.87 15.33
N TYR A 25 -3.92 8.16 15.62
CA TYR A 25 -3.85 9.24 14.63
C TYR A 25 -2.49 9.92 14.55
N ASP A 26 -1.53 9.54 15.41
CA ASP A 26 -0.19 10.10 15.38
C ASP A 26 0.46 9.88 14.01
N ASP A 27 1.17 10.90 13.50
CA ASP A 27 1.78 10.91 12.17
C ASP A 27 0.81 10.67 10.97
N THR A 28 -0.50 10.67 11.21
CA THR A 28 -1.49 10.46 10.15
C THR A 28 -1.74 11.74 9.37
N ILE A 29 -1.37 11.74 8.09
CA ILE A 29 -1.60 12.87 7.15
C ILE A 29 -2.88 12.70 6.33
N VAL A 30 -3.33 11.45 6.14
CA VAL A 30 -4.58 11.12 5.46
C VAL A 30 -5.30 10.01 6.23
N ALA A 31 -6.59 10.17 6.44
CA ALA A 31 -7.47 9.12 6.95
C ALA A 31 -8.71 9.01 6.06
N SER A 32 -9.06 7.79 5.66
CA SER A 32 -10.24 7.49 4.88
C SER A 32 -10.94 6.26 5.46
N ARG A 33 -12.27 6.35 5.60
CA ARG A 33 -13.09 5.24 6.09
C ARG A 33 -14.19 4.92 5.10
N ASN A 34 -14.31 3.66 4.74
CA ASN A 34 -15.40 3.17 3.89
C ASN A 34 -15.85 1.77 4.34
N PHE A 35 -16.62 1.07 3.50
CA PHE A 35 -17.12 -0.29 3.78
C PHE A 35 -15.98 -1.29 4.06
N TYR A 36 -14.81 -1.13 3.44
CA TYR A 36 -13.66 -2.04 3.57
C TYR A 36 -12.79 -1.75 4.80
N GLY A 37 -13.07 -0.68 5.56
CA GLY A 37 -12.36 -0.36 6.79
C GLY A 37 -11.76 1.04 6.80
N VAL A 38 -10.73 1.23 7.63
CA VAL A 38 -10.03 2.51 7.81
C VAL A 38 -8.65 2.42 7.19
N LEU A 39 -8.42 3.25 6.19
CA LEU A 39 -7.11 3.48 5.58
C LEU A 39 -6.48 4.73 6.16
N ARG A 40 -5.20 4.69 6.45
CA ARG A 40 -4.41 5.85 6.88
C ARG A 40 -3.11 5.91 6.08
N VAL A 41 -2.73 7.12 5.70
CA VAL A 41 -1.36 7.40 5.27
C VAL A 41 -0.67 8.08 6.43
N LYS A 42 0.40 7.48 6.90
CA LYS A 42 1.26 8.04 7.95
C LYS A 42 2.54 8.55 7.31
N GLU A 43 3.05 9.68 7.82
CA GLU A 43 4.34 10.22 7.40
C GLU A 43 5.27 10.25 8.61
N SER A 44 6.43 9.61 8.50
CA SER A 44 7.38 9.45 9.59
C SER A 44 8.82 9.58 9.09
N GLY A 45 9.76 9.75 10.03
CA GLY A 45 11.17 9.95 9.72
C GLY A 45 11.49 11.40 9.37
N THR A 46 12.78 11.66 9.15
CA THR A 46 13.31 12.99 8.81
C THR A 46 14.35 12.85 7.71
N ASP A 47 14.54 13.89 6.93
CA ASP A 47 15.56 13.96 5.87
C ASP A 47 15.47 12.75 4.92
N ASN A 48 16.57 12.03 4.73
CA ASN A 48 16.64 10.88 3.84
C ASN A 48 15.82 9.68 4.33
N SER A 49 15.46 9.64 5.61
CA SER A 49 14.62 8.57 6.19
C SER A 49 13.14 8.88 6.15
N GLN A 50 12.74 10.08 5.72
CA GLN A 50 11.32 10.46 5.62
C GLN A 50 10.60 9.51 4.66
N HIS A 51 9.47 8.98 5.12
CA HIS A 51 8.69 8.02 4.36
C HIS A 51 7.21 8.10 4.67
N ARG A 52 6.40 7.68 3.71
CA ARG A 52 4.95 7.48 3.86
C ARG A 52 4.64 6.01 3.94
N SER A 53 3.69 5.66 4.78
CA SER A 53 3.21 4.30 5.00
C SER A 53 1.71 4.22 4.82
N LEU A 54 1.24 3.27 4.01
CA LEU A 54 -0.18 2.95 3.91
C LEU A 54 -0.53 1.90 4.94
N VAL A 55 -1.45 2.24 5.84
CA VAL A 55 -1.92 1.36 6.92
C VAL A 55 -3.43 1.14 6.79
N HIS A 56 -3.87 -0.11 6.84
CA HIS A 56 -5.27 -0.50 6.86
C HIS A 56 -5.58 -1.16 8.22
N GLY A 57 -6.38 -0.48 9.04
CA GLY A 57 -6.52 -0.86 10.45
C GLY A 57 -5.18 -0.75 11.19
N THR A 58 -4.58 -1.89 11.49
CA THR A 58 -3.25 -2.00 12.11
C THR A 58 -2.19 -2.61 11.18
N ILE A 59 -2.56 -2.98 9.96
CA ILE A 59 -1.69 -3.71 9.03
C ILE A 59 -1.03 -2.73 8.06
N LEU A 60 0.30 -2.82 7.94
CA LEU A 60 1.09 -2.09 6.96
C LEU A 60 0.93 -2.71 5.56
N HIS A 61 0.52 -1.90 4.59
CA HIS A 61 0.32 -2.31 3.20
C HIS A 61 1.33 -1.74 2.21
N GLY A 62 2.33 -1.07 2.69
CA GLY A 62 3.44 -0.55 1.90
C GLY A 62 4.00 0.74 2.47
N THR A 63 5.25 1.00 2.15
CA THR A 63 5.99 2.20 2.56
C THR A 63 6.73 2.75 1.35
N GLN A 64 6.88 4.06 1.28
CA GLN A 64 7.70 4.71 0.25
C GLN A 64 8.53 5.83 0.87
N TYR A 65 9.82 5.84 0.57
CA TYR A 65 10.69 6.96 0.93
C TYR A 65 10.32 8.21 0.13
N SER A 66 10.34 9.36 0.80
CA SER A 66 10.06 10.66 0.16
C SER A 66 11.27 11.22 -0.58
N HIS A 67 12.49 10.82 -0.18
CA HIS A 67 13.72 11.33 -0.78
C HIS A 67 13.86 10.88 -2.25
N PRO A 68 14.19 11.77 -3.20
CA PRO A 68 14.22 11.46 -4.64
C PRO A 68 15.10 10.28 -5.01
N SER A 69 16.24 10.05 -4.34
CA SER A 69 17.15 8.93 -4.62
C SER A 69 16.62 7.58 -4.10
N LEU A 70 15.66 7.58 -3.17
CA LEU A 70 15.15 6.38 -2.52
C LEU A 70 13.68 6.09 -2.85
N ARG A 71 12.95 7.05 -3.42
CA ARG A 71 11.50 6.92 -3.65
C ARG A 71 11.12 5.79 -4.61
N ARG A 72 12.07 5.34 -5.45
CA ARG A 72 11.90 4.18 -6.36
C ARG A 72 12.44 2.88 -5.78
N GLU A 73 12.95 2.87 -4.53
CA GLU A 73 13.37 1.63 -3.91
C GLU A 73 12.15 0.83 -3.42
N PRO A 74 12.05 -0.46 -3.77
CA PRO A 74 10.99 -1.31 -3.28
C PRO A 74 11.19 -1.59 -1.79
N THR A 75 10.14 -1.45 -1.00
CA THR A 75 10.18 -1.53 0.46
C THR A 75 9.36 -2.70 0.99
N THR A 76 9.38 -2.87 2.31
CA THR A 76 8.61 -3.88 3.05
C THR A 76 8.91 -5.30 2.53
N TYR A 77 7.90 -6.10 2.29
CA TYR A 77 8.01 -7.47 1.78
C TYR A 77 8.18 -7.56 0.25
N TYR A 78 8.36 -6.40 -0.42
CA TYR A 78 8.58 -6.32 -1.87
C TYR A 78 10.02 -5.94 -2.25
N THR A 79 10.97 -5.95 -1.28
CA THR A 79 12.38 -5.63 -1.55
C THR A 79 12.98 -6.53 -2.63
N ARG A 80 14.06 -6.09 -3.27
CA ARG A 80 14.77 -6.86 -4.33
C ARG A 80 15.20 -8.25 -3.87
N THR A 81 15.47 -8.41 -2.56
CA THR A 81 15.85 -9.69 -1.95
C THR A 81 14.67 -10.57 -1.54
N SER A 82 13.44 -10.07 -1.63
CA SER A 82 12.23 -10.85 -1.37
C SER A 82 11.97 -11.88 -2.47
N GLY A 83 11.11 -12.85 -2.19
CA GLY A 83 10.74 -13.87 -3.18
C GLY A 83 10.18 -13.26 -4.47
N ILE A 84 9.26 -12.30 -4.36
CA ILE A 84 8.68 -11.64 -5.54
C ILE A 84 9.70 -10.74 -6.25
N GLY A 85 10.55 -10.02 -5.51
CA GLY A 85 11.61 -9.20 -6.09
C GLY A 85 12.57 -10.06 -6.93
N ARG A 86 13.06 -11.15 -6.35
CA ARG A 86 13.94 -12.10 -7.06
C ARG A 86 13.26 -12.75 -8.26
N LEU A 87 11.97 -13.11 -8.14
CA LEU A 87 11.21 -13.67 -9.25
C LEU A 87 11.17 -12.68 -10.42
N ILE A 88 10.73 -11.45 -10.20
CA ILE A 88 10.63 -10.47 -11.28
C ILE A 88 12.02 -10.15 -11.85
N GLU A 89 13.03 -9.97 -11.02
CA GLU A 89 14.40 -9.73 -11.49
C GLU A 89 14.98 -10.91 -12.27
N SER A 90 14.64 -12.16 -11.92
CA SER A 90 15.08 -13.35 -12.68
C SER A 90 14.47 -13.43 -14.07
N LEU A 91 13.37 -12.73 -14.30
CA LEU A 91 12.76 -12.61 -15.61
C LEU A 91 13.45 -11.54 -16.51
N HIS A 92 14.42 -10.80 -16.00
CA HIS A 92 15.27 -9.87 -16.74
C HIS A 92 16.70 -10.45 -16.96
N PRO A 93 17.40 -10.15 -18.07
CA PRO A 93 16.93 -9.47 -19.27
C PRO A 93 16.12 -10.42 -20.17
N ARG A 94 15.10 -9.88 -20.84
CA ARG A 94 14.26 -10.64 -21.76
C ARG A 94 14.01 -9.86 -23.05
N GLN A 95 13.57 -10.59 -24.08
CA GLN A 95 13.28 -10.02 -25.40
C GLN A 95 11.85 -9.49 -25.52
N GLU A 96 10.93 -9.97 -24.66
CA GLU A 96 9.52 -9.61 -24.73
C GLU A 96 9.04 -8.88 -23.46
N PRO A 97 8.11 -7.91 -23.61
CA PRO A 97 7.50 -7.24 -22.47
C PRO A 97 6.74 -8.19 -21.54
N LEU A 98 6.77 -7.89 -20.24
CA LEU A 98 5.98 -8.64 -19.25
C LEU A 98 4.56 -8.10 -19.12
N LYS A 99 3.64 -9.03 -18.93
CA LYS A 99 2.33 -8.77 -18.35
C LYS A 99 2.28 -9.36 -16.95
N VAL A 100 2.12 -8.50 -15.95
CA VAL A 100 2.07 -8.90 -14.53
C VAL A 100 0.68 -8.61 -13.99
N GLY A 101 0.00 -9.64 -13.49
CA GLY A 101 -1.25 -9.51 -12.76
C GLY A 101 -0.97 -9.46 -11.26
N VAL A 102 -1.56 -8.49 -10.56
CA VAL A 102 -1.39 -8.33 -9.10
C VAL A 102 -2.76 -8.23 -8.45
N ILE A 103 -3.04 -9.08 -7.48
CA ILE A 103 -4.25 -9.04 -6.67
C ILE A 103 -3.96 -8.24 -5.41
N GLY A 104 -4.62 -7.06 -5.31
CA GLY A 104 -4.33 -6.04 -4.31
C GLY A 104 -3.28 -5.04 -4.79
N LEU A 105 -3.52 -3.75 -4.55
CA LEU A 105 -2.63 -2.67 -4.97
C LEU A 105 -1.69 -2.22 -3.83
N GLY A 106 -2.24 -2.03 -2.63
CA GLY A 106 -1.52 -1.42 -1.53
C GLY A 106 -0.99 -0.03 -1.89
N ALA A 107 0.26 0.26 -1.57
CA ALA A 107 0.93 1.50 -1.96
C ALA A 107 1.41 1.51 -3.43
N GLY A 108 1.27 0.39 -4.15
CA GLY A 108 1.73 0.26 -5.54
C GLY A 108 3.20 -0.13 -5.68
N THR A 109 3.85 -0.62 -4.64
CA THR A 109 5.30 -0.87 -4.60
C THR A 109 5.80 -1.74 -5.74
N LEU A 110 5.04 -2.77 -6.16
CA LEU A 110 5.46 -3.66 -7.25
C LEU A 110 5.62 -2.95 -8.62
N ALA A 111 5.00 -1.77 -8.78
CA ALA A 111 5.14 -1.00 -10.02
C ALA A 111 6.60 -0.54 -10.29
N VAL A 112 7.45 -0.52 -9.25
CA VAL A 112 8.86 -0.11 -9.37
C VAL A 112 9.68 -1.09 -10.24
N TYR A 113 9.26 -2.33 -10.34
CA TYR A 113 9.92 -3.34 -11.16
C TYR A 113 9.56 -3.29 -12.64
N GLY A 114 8.57 -2.46 -12.98
CA GLY A 114 8.09 -2.35 -14.36
C GLY A 114 9.10 -1.63 -15.25
N SER A 115 9.38 -2.23 -16.39
CA SER A 115 10.25 -1.70 -17.44
C SER A 115 9.42 -1.19 -18.62
N LYS A 116 10.04 -0.42 -19.49
CA LYS A 116 9.39 0.10 -20.71
C LYS A 116 8.84 -1.04 -21.57
N GLY A 117 7.56 -0.96 -21.88
CA GLY A 117 6.82 -1.96 -22.65
C GLY A 117 6.05 -2.96 -21.78
N ASP A 118 6.42 -3.12 -20.51
CA ASP A 118 5.68 -3.97 -19.58
C ASP A 118 4.27 -3.44 -19.29
N THR A 119 3.39 -4.30 -18.84
CA THR A 119 2.06 -3.95 -18.33
C THR A 119 1.89 -4.56 -16.95
N TYR A 120 1.61 -3.72 -15.97
CA TYR A 120 1.26 -4.12 -14.60
C TYR A 120 -0.21 -3.80 -14.34
N ARG A 121 -1.01 -4.83 -14.09
CA ARG A 121 -2.45 -4.74 -13.86
C ARG A 121 -2.79 -5.10 -12.43
N PHE A 122 -3.13 -4.09 -11.63
CA PHE A 122 -3.45 -4.22 -10.21
C PHE A 122 -4.96 -4.26 -10.01
N TYR A 123 -5.48 -5.38 -9.54
CA TYR A 123 -6.88 -5.53 -9.19
C TYR A 123 -7.07 -5.14 -7.73
N ASP A 124 -7.90 -4.16 -7.44
CA ASP A 124 -8.23 -3.80 -6.06
C ASP A 124 -9.73 -3.57 -5.91
N ILE A 125 -10.30 -4.12 -4.83
CA ILE A 125 -11.73 -4.00 -4.55
C ILE A 125 -12.08 -2.66 -3.89
N ASN A 126 -11.10 -2.01 -3.25
CA ASN A 126 -11.32 -0.79 -2.49
C ASN A 126 -10.92 0.45 -3.30
N PRO A 127 -11.88 1.27 -3.76
CA PRO A 127 -11.58 2.46 -4.55
C PRO A 127 -10.68 3.45 -3.80
N ALA A 128 -10.76 3.52 -2.47
CA ALA A 128 -9.92 4.40 -1.67
C ALA A 128 -8.44 3.97 -1.68
N VAL A 129 -8.14 2.67 -1.81
CA VAL A 129 -6.75 2.20 -1.99
C VAL A 129 -6.19 2.72 -3.30
N ILE A 130 -6.95 2.60 -4.40
CA ILE A 130 -6.52 3.08 -5.72
C ILE A 130 -6.30 4.59 -5.71
N GLU A 131 -7.21 5.35 -5.10
CA GLU A 131 -7.10 6.80 -4.98
C GLU A 131 -5.87 7.20 -4.18
N ILE A 132 -5.67 6.62 -2.99
CA ILE A 132 -4.53 6.90 -2.12
C ILE A 132 -3.21 6.53 -2.81
N ALA A 133 -3.12 5.36 -3.44
CA ALA A 133 -1.92 4.93 -4.15
C ALA A 133 -1.51 5.91 -5.27
N LYS A 134 -2.48 6.49 -5.97
CA LYS A 134 -2.23 7.47 -7.04
C LYS A 134 -1.91 8.88 -6.53
N ARG A 135 -2.50 9.30 -5.41
CA ARG A 135 -2.39 10.66 -4.89
C ARG A 135 -1.22 10.82 -3.92
N ASP A 136 -1.06 9.86 -3.01
CA ASP A 136 -0.18 10.01 -1.85
C ASP A 136 1.15 9.26 -2.00
N PHE A 137 1.26 8.38 -3.01
CA PHE A 137 2.47 7.64 -3.38
C PHE A 137 2.84 7.91 -4.83
N THR A 138 4.11 7.69 -5.18
CA THR A 138 4.62 7.96 -6.53
C THR A 138 4.97 6.69 -7.31
N TYR A 139 4.93 5.51 -6.70
CA TYR A 139 5.32 4.26 -7.33
C TYR A 139 4.66 4.01 -8.68
N LEU A 140 3.34 4.28 -8.78
CA LEU A 140 2.59 4.08 -10.03
C LEU A 140 3.00 5.09 -11.11
N ALA A 141 3.19 6.35 -10.71
CA ALA A 141 3.57 7.43 -11.62
C ALA A 141 5.05 7.36 -12.04
N ASP A 142 5.92 6.84 -11.17
CA ASP A 142 7.36 6.68 -11.43
C ASP A 142 7.69 5.41 -12.21
N SER A 143 6.73 4.50 -12.42
CA SER A 143 6.93 3.26 -13.18
C SER A 143 7.13 3.56 -14.67
N GLU A 144 8.02 2.80 -15.30
CA GLU A 144 8.22 2.84 -16.75
C GLU A 144 7.22 1.92 -17.51
N ALA A 145 6.52 1.05 -16.78
CA ALA A 145 5.50 0.18 -17.34
C ALA A 145 4.16 0.90 -17.54
N THR A 146 3.31 0.32 -18.37
CA THR A 146 1.89 0.67 -18.41
C THR A 146 1.21 0.16 -17.15
N ILE A 147 0.59 1.05 -16.37
CA ILE A 147 -0.10 0.72 -15.13
C ILE A 147 -1.61 0.75 -15.35
N GLU A 148 -2.25 -0.36 -15.02
CA GLU A 148 -3.71 -0.51 -15.06
C GLU A 148 -4.23 -0.84 -13.65
N THR A 149 -5.33 -0.21 -13.25
CA THR A 149 -5.90 -0.38 -11.90
C THR A 149 -7.40 -0.65 -11.97
N PRO A 150 -7.84 -1.84 -12.48
CA PRO A 150 -9.25 -2.19 -12.50
C PRO A 150 -9.81 -2.27 -11.08
N LEU A 151 -10.93 -1.57 -10.85
CA LEU A 151 -11.66 -1.60 -9.59
C LEU A 151 -12.60 -2.80 -9.58
N GLY A 152 -12.53 -3.62 -8.54
CA GLY A 152 -13.45 -4.72 -8.31
C GLY A 152 -12.81 -5.91 -7.60
N ASP A 153 -13.65 -6.87 -7.24
CA ASP A 153 -13.17 -8.17 -6.78
C ASP A 153 -12.36 -8.85 -7.89
N ALA A 154 -11.09 -9.14 -7.61
CA ALA A 154 -10.15 -9.65 -8.62
C ALA A 154 -10.66 -10.92 -9.30
N ARG A 155 -11.26 -11.87 -8.54
CA ARG A 155 -11.81 -13.09 -9.09
C ARG A 155 -12.94 -12.80 -10.07
N LEU A 156 -13.88 -11.93 -9.68
CA LEU A 156 -15.03 -11.58 -10.52
C LEU A 156 -14.63 -10.77 -11.76
N VAL A 157 -13.60 -9.94 -11.64
CA VAL A 157 -13.09 -9.17 -12.79
C VAL A 157 -12.39 -10.12 -13.76
N LEU A 158 -11.50 -10.99 -13.28
CA LEU A 158 -10.79 -11.99 -14.09
C LEU A 158 -11.73 -12.97 -14.80
N GLU A 159 -12.83 -13.39 -14.15
CA GLU A 159 -13.84 -14.27 -14.75
C GLU A 159 -14.56 -13.63 -15.97
N ARG A 160 -14.61 -12.29 -16.03
CA ARG A 160 -15.30 -11.53 -17.08
C ARG A 160 -14.36 -11.02 -18.17
N GLU A 161 -13.08 -10.97 -17.89
CA GLU A 161 -12.07 -10.51 -18.85
C GLU A 161 -11.65 -11.65 -19.79
N ALA A 162 -11.23 -11.29 -20.99
CA ALA A 162 -10.49 -12.22 -21.84
C ALA A 162 -9.18 -12.62 -21.17
N PRO A 163 -8.61 -13.82 -21.47
CA PRO A 163 -7.33 -14.24 -20.95
C PRO A 163 -6.26 -13.17 -21.18
N GLN A 164 -5.62 -12.71 -20.09
CA GLN A 164 -4.67 -11.59 -20.13
C GLN A 164 -3.25 -12.04 -20.52
N GLY A 165 -2.94 -13.34 -20.37
CA GLY A 165 -1.62 -13.87 -20.67
C GLY A 165 -0.54 -13.37 -19.70
N PHE A 166 -0.87 -13.29 -18.39
CA PHE A 166 0.10 -12.91 -17.38
C PHE A 166 1.26 -13.91 -17.32
N ALA A 167 2.49 -13.37 -17.32
CA ALA A 167 3.70 -14.14 -17.08
C ALA A 167 3.94 -14.39 -15.58
N VAL A 168 3.43 -13.47 -14.75
CA VAL A 168 3.40 -13.58 -13.29
C VAL A 168 1.97 -13.24 -12.86
N PRO A 169 1.22 -14.23 -12.37
CA PRO A 169 -0.12 -14.02 -11.84
C PRO A 169 -0.09 -13.57 -10.38
#